data_2c8779d73b1087f045f0d2c5ec92fab7
#
_entry.id   2c8779d73b1087f045f0d2c5ec92fab7
#
_cell.length_a   1.000
_cell.length_b   1.000
_cell.length_c   1.000
_cell.angle_alpha   90.00
_cell.angle_beta   90.00
_cell.angle_gamma   90.00
#
_symmetry.space_group_name_H-M   'P 1'
#
loop_
_entity.id
_entity.type
_entity.pdbx_description
1 polymer ?
#
loop_
_entity_poly.entity_id
_entity_poly.type
_entity_poly.pdbx_seq_one_letter_code
_entity_poly.pdbx_strand_id
1 'polypeptide(L)'
;MLRYRVFLKAKDNAPVADLGNAVRFITTHAGQFNVQPENYALLGYSSGGHLAGVFSGDELGYKHYGVPKPGALLLGYPINNFFEYKPVYHAAIDPFVLEGRYYELNISDCVTDDYPPVYHWYGENDYVFPLLCYPAQRPALSRALEKHHVPCKEVLFPNATHGVGTGAGTDADGWMLDAANFWETQING
;
A
#
# COMPACT_ATOMS: atom_id res chain seq x y z
N MET A 1 5.07 -2.55 -14.32
CA MET A 1 5.64 -2.02 -13.05
C MET A 1 5.78 -0.51 -13.16
N LEU A 2 5.21 0.25 -12.21
CA LEU A 2 5.32 1.71 -12.18
C LEU A 2 6.65 2.13 -11.53
N ARG A 3 7.31 3.12 -12.12
CA ARG A 3 8.38 3.91 -11.50
C ARG A 3 7.79 5.28 -11.17
N TYR A 4 7.80 5.66 -9.90
CA TYR A 4 7.25 6.93 -9.42
C TYR A 4 8.35 7.80 -8.81
N ARG A 5 8.07 9.08 -8.69
CA ARG A 5 9.00 10.06 -8.10
C ARG A 5 9.21 9.79 -6.61
N VAL A 6 10.44 9.89 -6.13
CA VAL A 6 10.83 9.61 -4.74
C VAL A 6 11.75 10.70 -4.19
N PHE A 7 11.93 10.75 -2.87
CA PHE A 7 12.79 11.71 -2.16
C PHE A 7 12.50 13.16 -2.58
N LEU A 8 13.52 13.92 -2.97
CA LEU A 8 13.41 15.33 -3.37
C LEU A 8 12.37 15.62 -4.45
N LYS A 9 11.96 14.61 -5.20
CA LYS A 9 10.94 14.70 -6.26
C LYS A 9 9.55 14.24 -5.79
N ALA A 10 9.41 13.87 -4.51
CA ALA A 10 8.14 13.36 -3.96
C ALA A 10 7.18 14.45 -3.48
N LYS A 11 7.60 15.72 -3.51
CA LYS A 11 6.80 16.87 -3.08
C LYS A 11 5.46 16.98 -3.81
N ASP A 12 4.52 17.70 -3.22
CA ASP A 12 3.21 18.02 -3.80
C ASP A 12 2.43 16.76 -4.25
N ASN A 13 2.50 15.68 -3.48
CA ASN A 13 1.87 14.40 -3.80
C ASN A 13 2.30 13.80 -5.15
N ALA A 14 3.49 14.14 -5.63
CA ALA A 14 3.97 13.68 -6.92
C ALA A 14 3.94 12.14 -7.11
N PRO A 15 4.27 11.30 -6.11
CA PRO A 15 4.11 9.84 -6.23
C PRO A 15 2.66 9.41 -6.47
N VAL A 16 1.72 10.02 -5.75
CA VAL A 16 0.28 9.72 -5.89
C VAL A 16 -0.21 10.13 -7.27
N ALA A 17 0.23 11.29 -7.77
CA ALA A 17 -0.07 11.75 -9.12
C ALA A 17 0.49 10.81 -10.19
N ASP A 18 1.70 10.30 -10.00
CA ASP A 18 2.31 9.33 -10.92
C ASP A 18 1.47 8.04 -10.99
N LEU A 19 1.00 7.54 -9.83
CA LEU A 19 0.14 6.36 -9.77
C LEU A 19 -1.23 6.64 -10.40
N GLY A 20 -1.87 7.76 -10.05
CA GLY A 20 -3.16 8.14 -10.62
C GLY A 20 -3.14 8.27 -12.14
N ASN A 21 -2.10 8.90 -12.68
CA ASN A 21 -1.91 9.03 -14.13
C ASN A 21 -1.66 7.67 -14.79
N ALA A 22 -0.91 6.77 -14.14
CA ALA A 22 -0.67 5.42 -14.67
C ALA A 22 -1.96 4.58 -14.68
N VAL A 23 -2.74 4.61 -13.60
CA VAL A 23 -4.04 3.90 -13.54
C VAL A 23 -4.98 4.46 -14.60
N ARG A 24 -5.11 5.79 -14.70
CA ARG A 24 -5.95 6.44 -15.73
C ARG A 24 -5.52 6.01 -17.13
N PHE A 25 -4.23 6.01 -17.42
CA PHE A 25 -3.71 5.59 -18.72
C PHE A 25 -4.09 4.15 -19.04
N ILE A 26 -3.90 3.23 -18.09
CA ILE A 26 -4.22 1.80 -18.27
C ILE A 26 -5.73 1.61 -18.46
N THR A 27 -6.56 2.22 -17.61
CA THR A 27 -8.02 2.04 -17.65
C THR A 27 -8.65 2.65 -18.90
N THR A 28 -8.14 3.80 -19.36
CA THR A 28 -8.63 4.42 -20.62
C THR A 28 -8.17 3.67 -21.87
N HIS A 29 -7.10 2.87 -21.79
CA HIS A 29 -6.60 2.05 -22.88
C HIS A 29 -6.80 0.54 -22.65
N ALA A 30 -7.73 0.17 -21.77
CA ALA A 30 -7.94 -1.19 -21.31
C ALA A 30 -8.10 -2.20 -22.47
N GLY A 31 -8.84 -1.82 -23.51
CA GLY A 31 -9.01 -2.66 -24.71
C GLY A 31 -7.69 -2.92 -25.47
N GLN A 32 -6.76 -1.95 -25.50
CA GLN A 32 -5.45 -2.12 -26.14
C GLN A 32 -4.55 -3.07 -25.34
N PHE A 33 -4.68 -3.05 -24.01
CA PHE A 33 -3.90 -3.90 -23.13
C PHE A 33 -4.56 -5.26 -22.85
N ASN A 34 -5.78 -5.46 -23.34
CA ASN A 34 -6.59 -6.65 -23.05
C ASN A 34 -6.74 -6.89 -21.52
N VAL A 35 -7.06 -5.85 -20.78
CA VAL A 35 -7.27 -5.87 -19.31
C VAL A 35 -8.64 -5.33 -18.96
N GLN A 36 -9.13 -5.68 -17.77
CA GLN A 36 -10.35 -5.10 -17.21
C GLN A 36 -10.03 -3.72 -16.62
N PRO A 37 -10.85 -2.67 -16.92
CA PRO A 37 -10.64 -1.33 -16.37
C PRO A 37 -11.06 -1.20 -14.90
N GLU A 38 -11.93 -2.10 -14.42
CA GLU A 38 -12.47 -2.11 -13.07
C GLU A 38 -11.99 -3.33 -12.27
N ASN A 39 -12.19 -3.32 -10.96
CA ASN A 39 -11.84 -4.43 -10.07
C ASN A 39 -10.36 -4.83 -10.10
N TYR A 40 -9.47 -3.96 -10.57
CA TYR A 40 -8.03 -4.22 -10.59
C TYR A 40 -7.44 -4.26 -9.17
N ALA A 41 -6.37 -5.02 -8.98
CA ALA A 41 -5.59 -4.97 -7.75
C ALA A 41 -4.39 -4.02 -7.87
N LEU A 42 -4.07 -3.33 -6.78
CA LEU A 42 -2.79 -2.62 -6.61
C LEU A 42 -1.85 -3.47 -5.78
N LEU A 43 -0.71 -3.83 -6.35
CA LEU A 43 0.34 -4.55 -5.66
C LEU A 43 1.49 -3.60 -5.33
N GLY A 44 1.91 -3.56 -4.07
CA GLY A 44 2.99 -2.70 -3.62
C GLY A 44 3.81 -3.28 -2.47
N TYR A 45 5.11 -2.96 -2.45
CA TYR A 45 6.05 -3.38 -1.41
C TYR A 45 6.58 -2.16 -0.67
N SER A 46 6.76 -2.24 0.65
CA SER A 46 7.39 -1.20 1.46
C SER A 46 6.79 0.18 1.17
N SER A 47 7.57 1.14 0.69
CA SER A 47 7.08 2.46 0.25
C SER A 47 6.11 2.40 -0.92
N GLY A 48 6.20 1.40 -1.80
CA GLY A 48 5.21 1.15 -2.85
C GLY A 48 3.88 0.64 -2.30
N GLY A 49 3.91 -0.14 -1.23
CA GLY A 49 2.73 -0.52 -0.44
C GLY A 49 2.08 0.67 0.24
N HIS A 50 2.89 1.57 0.80
CA HIS A 50 2.41 2.85 1.32
C HIS A 50 1.70 3.67 0.23
N LEU A 51 2.34 3.85 -0.93
CA LEU A 51 1.76 4.59 -2.05
C LEU A 51 0.41 4.00 -2.50
N ALA A 52 0.32 2.68 -2.62
CA ALA A 52 -0.91 1.99 -2.99
C ALA A 52 -2.01 2.22 -1.94
N GLY A 53 -1.65 2.18 -0.65
CA GLY A 53 -2.57 2.44 0.45
C GLY A 53 -3.12 3.87 0.45
N VAL A 54 -2.26 4.87 0.36
CA VAL A 54 -2.68 6.28 0.30
C VAL A 54 -3.55 6.57 -0.94
N PHE A 55 -3.16 6.02 -2.10
CA PHE A 55 -3.95 6.16 -3.33
C PHE A 55 -5.36 5.55 -3.23
N SER A 56 -5.55 4.61 -2.35
CA SER A 56 -6.85 3.95 -2.15
C SER A 56 -7.77 4.68 -1.17
N GLY A 57 -7.27 5.72 -0.50
CA GLY A 57 -8.09 6.63 0.30
C GLY A 57 -8.85 7.66 -0.54
N ASP A 58 -9.83 8.31 0.08
CA ASP A 58 -10.77 9.20 -0.61
C ASP A 58 -10.16 10.54 -1.02
N GLU A 59 -9.29 11.13 -0.19
CA GLU A 59 -8.85 12.52 -0.36
C GLU A 59 -7.80 12.69 -1.46
N LEU A 60 -6.74 11.87 -1.43
CA LEU A 60 -5.62 11.97 -2.36
C LEU A 60 -5.65 10.93 -3.47
N GLY A 61 -6.57 9.97 -3.39
CA GLY A 61 -6.53 8.73 -4.13
C GLY A 61 -7.37 8.69 -5.40
N TYR A 62 -7.86 7.50 -5.71
CA TYR A 62 -8.55 7.16 -6.95
C TYR A 62 -9.71 8.10 -7.31
N LYS A 63 -10.48 8.58 -6.31
CA LYS A 63 -11.58 9.53 -6.55
C LYS A 63 -11.07 10.85 -7.10
N HIS A 64 -9.98 11.39 -6.54
CA HIS A 64 -9.35 12.63 -7.02
C HIS A 64 -8.90 12.52 -8.48
N TYR A 65 -8.43 11.34 -8.89
CA TYR A 65 -7.99 11.11 -10.27
C TYR A 65 -9.11 10.67 -11.21
N GLY A 66 -10.34 10.50 -10.73
CA GLY A 66 -11.47 10.08 -11.53
C GLY A 66 -11.27 8.70 -12.18
N VAL A 67 -10.63 7.79 -11.46
CA VAL A 67 -10.41 6.40 -11.89
C VAL A 67 -11.20 5.44 -11.01
N PRO A 68 -11.52 4.23 -11.49
CA PRO A 68 -12.25 3.23 -10.69
C PRO A 68 -11.51 2.89 -9.39
N LYS A 69 -12.28 2.55 -8.35
CA LYS A 69 -11.73 2.03 -7.09
C LYS A 69 -10.99 0.72 -7.33
N PRO A 70 -9.82 0.50 -6.72
CA PRO A 70 -9.19 -0.82 -6.72
C PRO A 70 -10.11 -1.89 -6.15
N GLY A 71 -10.14 -3.08 -6.74
CA GLY A 71 -10.87 -4.23 -6.21
C GLY A 71 -10.19 -4.83 -4.97
N ALA A 72 -8.87 -4.68 -4.83
CA ALA A 72 -8.11 -5.02 -3.64
C ALA A 72 -6.73 -4.36 -3.61
N LEU A 73 -6.12 -4.32 -2.42
CA LEU A 73 -4.71 -4.01 -2.20
C LEU A 73 -3.95 -5.28 -1.81
N LEU A 74 -2.80 -5.51 -2.45
CA LEU A 74 -1.92 -6.65 -2.19
C LEU A 74 -0.56 -6.10 -1.73
N LEU A 75 -0.33 -6.04 -0.41
CA LEU A 75 0.75 -5.26 0.17
C LEU A 75 1.78 -6.15 0.85
N GLY A 76 3.03 -6.04 0.42
CA GLY A 76 4.16 -6.66 1.10
C GLY A 76 4.85 -5.66 2.04
N TYR A 77 4.90 -5.97 3.35
CA TYR A 77 5.57 -5.17 4.38
C TYR A 77 5.36 -3.64 4.20
N PRO A 78 4.09 -3.17 4.06
CA PRO A 78 3.83 -1.75 3.81
C PRO A 78 4.20 -0.86 4.98
N ILE A 79 4.56 0.39 4.71
CA ILE A 79 4.66 1.45 5.72
C ILE A 79 3.24 1.97 5.94
N ASN A 80 2.73 1.88 7.18
CA ASN A 80 1.33 2.21 7.47
C ASN A 80 1.14 3.59 8.11
N ASN A 81 2.06 3.97 9.00
CA ASN A 81 1.86 5.12 9.86
C ASN A 81 3.19 5.82 10.15
N PHE A 82 3.31 7.07 9.73
CA PHE A 82 4.53 7.86 9.92
C PHE A 82 4.73 8.35 11.35
N PHE A 83 3.69 8.43 12.18
CA PHE A 83 3.86 8.73 13.60
C PHE A 83 4.64 7.66 14.36
N GLU A 84 4.66 6.45 13.83
CA GLU A 84 5.42 5.34 14.40
C GLU A 84 6.89 5.32 13.95
N TYR A 85 7.36 6.32 13.19
CA TYR A 85 8.77 6.47 12.86
C TYR A 85 9.56 7.04 14.04
N LYS A 86 10.78 6.57 14.21
CA LYS A 86 11.70 7.15 15.21
C LYS A 86 12.10 8.55 14.79
N PRO A 87 12.30 9.49 15.76
CA PRO A 87 12.48 10.91 15.47
C PRO A 87 13.58 11.25 14.44
N VAL A 88 14.68 10.51 14.45
CA VAL A 88 15.80 10.74 13.50
C VAL A 88 15.38 10.49 12.04
N TYR A 89 14.60 9.45 11.81
CA TYR A 89 14.11 9.12 10.47
C TYR A 89 12.93 10.00 10.07
N HIS A 90 12.08 10.33 11.02
CA HIS A 90 10.99 11.27 10.84
C HIS A 90 11.51 12.63 10.34
N ALA A 91 12.51 13.19 11.00
CA ALA A 91 13.14 14.44 10.59
C ALA A 91 13.78 14.36 9.20
N ALA A 92 14.27 13.18 8.80
CA ALA A 92 14.88 12.98 7.49
C ALA A 92 13.86 12.92 6.34
N ILE A 93 12.64 12.43 6.58
CA ILE A 93 11.61 12.27 5.52
C ILE A 93 10.62 13.45 5.48
N ASP A 94 10.40 14.13 6.60
CA ASP A 94 9.41 15.20 6.70
C ASP A 94 9.58 16.32 5.66
N PRO A 95 10.78 16.87 5.43
CA PRO A 95 10.96 17.96 4.47
C PRO A 95 10.69 17.59 3.01
N PHE A 96 10.63 16.30 2.69
CA PHE A 96 10.58 15.82 1.30
C PHE A 96 9.34 15.01 0.96
N VAL A 97 8.74 14.37 1.95
CA VAL A 97 7.63 13.44 1.76
C VAL A 97 6.40 13.89 2.51
N LEU A 98 6.55 14.18 3.80
CA LEU A 98 5.41 14.45 4.67
C LEU A 98 4.95 15.89 4.62
N GLU A 99 5.88 16.83 4.61
CA GLU A 99 5.60 18.28 4.59
C GLU A 99 4.55 18.70 5.65
N GLY A 100 4.59 18.05 6.81
CA GLY A 100 3.64 18.23 7.90
C GLY A 100 2.27 17.55 7.71
N ARG A 101 2.07 16.79 6.64
CA ARG A 101 0.77 16.18 6.28
C ARG A 101 0.65 14.73 6.73
N TYR A 102 0.93 14.44 8.00
CA TYR A 102 0.98 13.08 8.53
C TYR A 102 -0.33 12.32 8.36
N TYR A 103 -1.46 12.93 8.68
CA TYR A 103 -2.77 12.28 8.62
C TYR A 103 -3.18 11.91 7.20
N GLU A 104 -2.88 12.78 6.24
CA GLU A 104 -3.19 12.52 4.83
C GLU A 104 -2.36 11.38 4.25
N LEU A 105 -1.17 11.14 4.81
CA LEU A 105 -0.19 10.19 4.29
C LEU A 105 -0.06 8.91 5.13
N ASN A 106 -0.77 8.78 6.25
CA ASN A 106 -0.85 7.51 6.97
C ASN A 106 -1.92 6.63 6.32
N ILE A 107 -1.57 5.41 5.93
CA ILE A 107 -2.58 4.48 5.38
C ILE A 107 -3.71 4.23 6.38
N SER A 108 -3.35 4.02 7.66
CA SER A 108 -4.33 3.78 8.73
C SER A 108 -5.36 4.91 8.89
N ASP A 109 -4.99 6.15 8.56
CA ASP A 109 -5.89 7.30 8.61
C ASP A 109 -6.69 7.49 7.32
N CYS A 110 -6.23 6.89 6.21
CA CYS A 110 -6.94 6.87 4.92
C CYS A 110 -8.07 5.82 4.86
N VAL A 111 -8.12 4.89 5.82
CA VAL A 111 -9.14 3.82 5.83
C VAL A 111 -10.50 4.37 6.18
N THR A 112 -11.48 4.13 5.31
CA THR A 112 -12.90 4.45 5.48
C THR A 112 -13.75 3.19 5.26
N ASP A 113 -15.06 3.26 5.51
CA ASP A 113 -15.98 2.15 5.24
C ASP A 113 -16.04 1.76 3.75
N ASP A 114 -15.60 2.65 2.84
CA ASP A 114 -15.51 2.40 1.39
C ASP A 114 -14.07 2.05 0.93
N TYR A 115 -13.15 1.78 1.86
CA TYR A 115 -11.79 1.41 1.52
C TYR A 115 -11.75 0.00 0.86
N PRO A 116 -10.88 -0.24 -0.14
CA PRO A 116 -10.82 -1.55 -0.78
C PRO A 116 -10.32 -2.64 0.17
N PRO A 117 -10.72 -3.91 -0.04
CA PRO A 117 -10.17 -5.05 0.68
C PRO A 117 -8.65 -5.12 0.64
N VAL A 118 -8.03 -5.56 1.73
CA VAL A 118 -6.56 -5.55 1.87
C VAL A 118 -6.02 -6.92 2.23
N TYR A 119 -5.13 -7.44 1.40
CA TYR A 119 -4.18 -8.48 1.76
C TYR A 119 -2.85 -7.83 2.09
N HIS A 120 -2.30 -8.06 3.28
CA HIS A 120 -0.95 -7.58 3.60
C HIS A 120 -0.16 -8.59 4.43
N TRP A 121 1.16 -8.50 4.33
CA TRP A 121 2.03 -9.39 5.07
C TRP A 121 3.29 -8.69 5.57
N TYR A 122 3.91 -9.27 6.61
CA TYR A 122 5.19 -8.88 7.18
C TYR A 122 6.07 -10.09 7.44
N GLY A 123 7.38 -9.87 7.48
CA GLY A 123 8.32 -10.85 7.98
C GLY A 123 8.62 -10.63 9.46
N GLU A 124 8.73 -11.68 10.26
CA GLU A 124 9.18 -11.56 11.65
C GLU A 124 10.64 -11.16 11.75
N ASN A 125 11.45 -11.60 10.78
CA ASN A 125 12.87 -11.25 10.66
C ASN A 125 13.10 -9.93 9.90
N ASP A 126 12.07 -9.12 9.71
CA ASP A 126 12.21 -7.80 9.11
C ASP A 126 12.98 -6.88 10.07
N TYR A 127 14.22 -6.57 9.71
CA TYR A 127 15.10 -5.69 10.49
C TYR A 127 14.92 -4.20 10.18
N VAL A 128 14.24 -3.87 9.09
CA VAL A 128 14.03 -2.47 8.67
C VAL A 128 13.02 -1.80 9.59
N PHE A 129 11.90 -2.44 9.87
CA PHE A 129 10.89 -1.86 10.77
C PHE A 129 11.41 -1.61 12.18
N PRO A 130 12.07 -2.56 12.88
CA PRO A 130 12.64 -2.28 14.19
C PRO A 130 13.71 -1.18 14.17
N LEU A 131 14.41 -1.01 13.05
CA LEU A 131 15.39 0.06 12.88
C LEU A 131 14.73 1.42 12.73
N LEU A 132 13.72 1.53 11.86
CA LEU A 132 13.11 2.80 11.46
C LEU A 132 11.91 3.20 12.31
N CYS A 133 11.12 2.23 12.80
CA CYS A 133 9.81 2.44 13.37
C CYS A 133 9.67 1.84 14.78
N TYR A 134 8.59 2.24 15.46
CA TYR A 134 8.11 1.59 16.68
C TYR A 134 7.22 0.37 16.35
N PRO A 135 7.04 -0.58 17.30
CA PRO A 135 6.27 -1.80 17.05
C PRO A 135 4.80 -1.58 16.65
N ALA A 136 4.20 -0.45 17.03
CA ALA A 136 2.81 -0.12 16.69
C ALA A 136 2.57 0.09 15.19
N GLN A 137 3.62 0.30 14.40
CA GLN A 137 3.57 0.43 12.95
C GLN A 137 2.85 -0.74 12.26
N ARG A 138 3.16 -1.98 12.66
CA ARG A 138 2.61 -3.18 11.99
C ARG A 138 1.10 -3.32 12.18
N PRO A 139 0.55 -3.30 13.42
CA PRO A 139 -0.88 -3.50 13.63
C PRO A 139 -1.74 -2.26 13.32
N ALA A 140 -1.16 -1.14 12.92
CA ALA A 140 -1.92 0.10 12.69
C ALA A 140 -2.96 -0.07 11.58
N LEU A 141 -2.56 -0.71 10.46
CA LEU A 141 -3.45 -0.92 9.32
C LEU A 141 -4.57 -1.91 9.66
N SER A 142 -4.25 -3.07 10.24
CA SER A 142 -5.25 -4.09 10.58
C SER A 142 -6.30 -3.54 11.54
N ARG A 143 -5.90 -2.76 12.55
CA ARG A 143 -6.84 -2.10 13.47
C ARG A 143 -7.76 -1.10 12.75
N ALA A 144 -7.23 -0.34 11.81
CA ALA A 144 -8.04 0.59 11.04
C ALA A 144 -9.05 -0.14 10.14
N LEU A 145 -8.62 -1.19 9.44
CA LEU A 145 -9.48 -2.01 8.60
C LEU A 145 -10.58 -2.71 9.41
N GLU A 146 -10.26 -3.27 10.57
CA GLU A 146 -11.23 -3.87 11.49
C GLU A 146 -12.27 -2.85 11.96
N LYS A 147 -11.83 -1.66 12.38
CA LYS A 147 -12.71 -0.57 12.83
C LYS A 147 -13.74 -0.17 11.77
N HIS A 148 -13.35 -0.21 10.49
CA HIS A 148 -14.18 0.17 9.35
C HIS A 148 -14.81 -1.02 8.63
N HIS A 149 -14.73 -2.22 9.22
CA HIS A 149 -15.31 -3.46 8.66
C HIS A 149 -14.85 -3.78 7.24
N VAL A 150 -13.64 -3.34 6.88
CA VAL A 150 -13.02 -3.62 5.58
C VAL A 150 -12.43 -5.05 5.59
N PRO A 151 -12.74 -5.90 4.60
CA PRO A 151 -12.15 -7.24 4.50
C PRO A 151 -10.63 -7.19 4.51
N CYS A 152 -10.00 -7.96 5.41
CA CYS A 152 -8.56 -7.95 5.58
C CYS A 152 -8.02 -9.37 5.78
N LYS A 153 -6.89 -9.66 5.13
CA LYS A 153 -6.07 -10.82 5.41
C LYS A 153 -4.64 -10.36 5.74
N GLU A 154 -4.26 -10.50 7.01
CA GLU A 154 -2.88 -10.27 7.46
C GLU A 154 -2.13 -11.60 7.56
N VAL A 155 -0.91 -11.65 7.01
CA VAL A 155 -0.03 -12.83 7.10
C VAL A 155 1.31 -12.42 7.71
N LEU A 156 1.81 -13.24 8.63
CA LEU A 156 3.13 -13.06 9.23
C LEU A 156 4.01 -14.26 8.85
N PHE A 157 5.14 -13.99 8.18
CA PHE A 157 6.08 -15.01 7.76
C PHE A 157 7.30 -15.06 8.71
N PRO A 158 7.50 -16.17 9.44
CA PRO A 158 8.53 -16.24 10.49
C PRO A 158 9.97 -15.98 10.03
N ASN A 159 10.31 -16.34 8.79
CA ASN A 159 11.69 -16.23 8.29
C ASN A 159 11.87 -15.17 7.21
N ALA A 160 10.80 -14.54 6.75
CA ALA A 160 10.92 -13.49 5.74
C ALA A 160 11.56 -12.22 6.34
N THR A 161 12.32 -11.53 5.50
CA THR A 161 12.93 -10.24 5.82
C THR A 161 12.32 -9.12 4.99
N HIS A 162 12.72 -7.87 5.26
CA HIS A 162 12.34 -6.75 4.40
C HIS A 162 12.95 -6.87 3.00
N GLY A 163 12.16 -6.52 1.99
CA GLY A 163 12.69 -6.39 0.63
C GLY A 163 12.72 -7.69 -0.19
N VAL A 164 12.18 -8.81 0.33
CA VAL A 164 12.18 -10.10 -0.41
C VAL A 164 11.20 -10.15 -1.59
N GLY A 165 10.39 -9.12 -1.79
CA GLY A 165 9.52 -8.97 -2.97
C GLY A 165 8.56 -10.14 -3.17
N THR A 166 8.83 -11.00 -4.16
CA THR A 166 8.02 -12.17 -4.46
C THR A 166 8.06 -13.27 -3.39
N GLY A 167 8.96 -13.15 -2.40
CA GLY A 167 9.16 -14.15 -1.36
C GLY A 167 9.97 -15.37 -1.81
N ALA A 168 10.41 -15.43 -3.07
CA ALA A 168 11.11 -16.59 -3.61
C ALA A 168 12.31 -17.00 -2.74
N GLY A 169 12.36 -18.29 -2.37
CA GLY A 169 13.41 -18.84 -1.50
C GLY A 169 13.24 -18.52 -0.01
N THR A 170 12.12 -17.97 0.41
CA THR A 170 11.73 -17.77 1.82
C THR A 170 10.41 -18.48 2.12
N ASP A 171 9.95 -18.44 3.36
CA ASP A 171 8.63 -18.95 3.75
C ASP A 171 7.46 -18.09 3.22
N ALA A 172 7.75 -16.91 2.67
CA ALA A 172 6.79 -16.09 1.95
C ALA A 172 6.63 -16.51 0.47
N ASP A 173 7.31 -17.54 0.00
CA ASP A 173 7.14 -18.04 -1.36
C ASP A 173 5.68 -18.48 -1.60
N GLY A 174 5.10 -18.04 -2.72
CA GLY A 174 3.69 -18.28 -3.04
C GLY A 174 2.69 -17.26 -2.49
N TRP A 175 3.12 -16.27 -1.69
CA TRP A 175 2.20 -15.27 -1.15
C TRP A 175 1.41 -14.50 -2.23
N MET A 176 2.00 -14.30 -3.41
CA MET A 176 1.33 -13.59 -4.51
C MET A 176 0.12 -14.36 -5.04
N LEU A 177 0.21 -15.71 -5.08
CA LEU A 177 -0.93 -16.55 -5.47
C LEU A 177 -2.03 -16.51 -4.41
N ASP A 178 -1.65 -16.58 -3.13
CA ASP A 178 -2.59 -16.48 -2.01
C ASP A 178 -3.30 -15.10 -2.00
N ALA A 179 -2.56 -14.03 -2.27
CA ALA A 179 -3.10 -12.68 -2.40
C ALA A 179 -4.01 -12.51 -3.62
N ALA A 180 -3.68 -13.15 -4.75
CA ALA A 180 -4.53 -13.16 -5.94
C ALA A 180 -5.86 -13.89 -5.67
N ASN A 181 -5.82 -15.04 -5.00
CA ASN A 181 -7.02 -15.77 -4.59
C ASN A 181 -7.89 -14.94 -3.62
N PHE A 182 -7.27 -14.21 -2.68
CA PHE A 182 -7.99 -13.27 -1.82
C PHE A 182 -8.70 -12.22 -2.67
N TRP A 183 -8.00 -11.55 -3.57
CA TRP A 183 -8.58 -10.55 -4.46
C TRP A 183 -9.75 -11.10 -5.27
N GLU A 184 -9.57 -12.26 -5.94
CA GLU A 184 -10.63 -12.91 -6.72
C GLU A 184 -11.88 -13.20 -5.88
N THR A 185 -11.71 -13.61 -4.63
CA THR A 185 -12.83 -13.81 -3.71
C THR A 185 -13.59 -12.51 -3.43
N GLN A 186 -12.89 -11.39 -3.32
CA GLN A 186 -13.52 -10.10 -3.01
C GLN A 186 -14.29 -9.50 -4.20
N ILE A 187 -13.86 -9.76 -5.43
CA ILE A 187 -14.54 -9.19 -6.61
C ILE A 187 -15.64 -10.09 -7.19
N ASN A 188 -15.71 -11.36 -6.80
CA ASN A 188 -16.70 -12.34 -7.28
C ASN A 188 -17.76 -12.72 -6.23
N GLY A 189 -17.62 -12.27 -4.98
CA GLY A 189 -18.56 -12.48 -3.88
C GLY A 189 -19.55 -11.34 -3.77
#